data_579c1ebfe65642fee722cc39324a4701
#
_entry.id   579c1ebfe65642fee722cc39324a4701
#
_cell.length_a   1.000
_cell.length_b   1.000
_cell.length_c   1.000
_cell.angle_alpha   90.00
_cell.angle_beta   90.00
_cell.angle_gamma   90.00
#
_symmetry.space_group_name_H-M   'P 1'
#
loop_
_entity.id
_entity.type
_entity.pdbx_description
1 polymer ?
#
loop_
_entity_poly.entity_id
_entity_poly.type
_entity_poly.pdbx_seq_one_letter_code
_entity_poly.pdbx_strand_id
1 'polypeptide(L)'
;LNALDIRVAVQGSMPADGLIVSNHLSYLDILCYSSIAPCIFVSKSEVRRWPVFGRLATNGGTIYVDRKSKTDAHRVAQEMAEALTSGVRVVLFPEGTSSGGEDVLRFHAPLFEPAVQEGFAITPAALLYEMKHGDPAQDICYWGDMTFGTHFLKLLSKGNIIARIAIGNSRVGLSDRKQASMNLRKDVVELHGHLKEEIACAGRRE
;
A
#
# COMPACT_ATOMS: atom_id res chain seq x y z
N LEU A 1 -13.67 6.21 5.90
CA LEU A 1 -13.03 7.37 5.26
C LEU A 1 -13.85 8.64 5.47
N ASN A 2 -15.17 8.62 5.29
CA ASN A 2 -16.02 9.81 5.48
C ASN A 2 -15.87 10.44 6.88
N ALA A 3 -15.74 9.64 7.94
CA ALA A 3 -15.55 10.15 9.30
C ALA A 3 -14.20 10.87 9.52
N LEU A 4 -13.24 10.68 8.61
CA LEU A 4 -11.92 11.32 8.62
C LEU A 4 -11.81 12.39 7.52
N ASP A 5 -12.90 12.71 6.85
CA ASP A 5 -12.94 13.62 5.68
C ASP A 5 -11.87 13.29 4.62
N ILE A 6 -11.73 11.99 4.33
CA ILE A 6 -10.80 11.46 3.33
C ILE A 6 -11.56 11.08 2.06
N ARG A 7 -11.21 11.69 0.95
CA ARG A 7 -11.66 11.32 -0.40
C ARG A 7 -10.57 10.54 -1.12
N VAL A 8 -10.96 9.51 -1.86
CA VAL A 8 -10.03 8.71 -2.67
C VAL A 8 -10.25 9.07 -4.14
N ALA A 9 -9.19 9.54 -4.78
CA ALA A 9 -9.15 9.84 -6.21
C ALA A 9 -8.28 8.79 -6.92
N VAL A 10 -8.86 8.07 -7.87
CA VAL A 10 -8.19 6.94 -8.54
C VAL A 10 -7.98 7.25 -10.01
N GLN A 11 -6.77 6.98 -10.49
CA GLN A 11 -6.41 6.97 -11.90
C GLN A 11 -6.08 5.55 -12.32
N GLY A 12 -6.53 5.14 -13.48
CA GLY A 12 -6.48 3.75 -13.91
C GLY A 12 -7.60 2.92 -13.30
N SER A 13 -7.49 1.62 -13.33
CA SER A 13 -8.51 0.70 -12.80
C SER A 13 -7.87 -0.44 -12.01
N MET A 14 -8.51 -0.82 -10.90
CA MET A 14 -8.10 -2.00 -10.14
C MET A 14 -8.19 -3.25 -11.03
N PRO A 15 -7.14 -4.10 -11.06
CA PRO A 15 -7.21 -5.37 -11.78
C PRO A 15 -8.32 -6.25 -11.20
N ALA A 16 -8.81 -7.22 -11.98
CA ALA A 16 -9.83 -8.16 -11.52
C ALA A 16 -9.32 -9.05 -10.37
N ASP A 17 -8.05 -9.45 -10.44
CA ASP A 17 -7.33 -10.31 -9.51
C ASP A 17 -5.83 -9.99 -9.52
N GLY A 18 -5.03 -10.80 -8.84
CA GLY A 18 -3.57 -10.72 -8.86
C GLY A 18 -2.96 -9.89 -7.72
N LEU A 19 -1.65 -9.72 -7.80
CA LEU A 19 -0.86 -8.97 -6.83
C LEU A 19 -0.78 -7.49 -7.24
N ILE A 20 -1.11 -6.60 -6.31
CA ILE A 20 -0.93 -5.15 -6.47
C ILE A 20 0.22 -4.73 -5.55
N VAL A 21 1.19 -4.00 -6.09
CA VAL A 21 2.33 -3.51 -5.32
C VAL A 21 2.37 -1.99 -5.31
N SER A 22 2.50 -1.41 -4.13
CA SER A 22 2.46 0.05 -3.93
C SER A 22 3.53 0.52 -2.94
N ASN A 23 3.87 1.80 -3.00
CA ASN A 23 4.54 2.48 -1.89
C ASN A 23 3.63 2.52 -0.66
N HIS A 24 4.20 2.75 0.52
CA HIS A 24 3.49 2.71 1.80
C HIS A 24 3.74 3.97 2.62
N LEU A 25 2.67 4.67 2.98
CA LEU A 25 2.75 5.95 3.69
C LEU A 25 2.11 5.91 5.08
N SER A 26 1.01 5.16 5.21
CA SER A 26 0.20 5.19 6.43
C SER A 26 -0.62 3.90 6.59
N TYR A 27 -1.06 3.62 7.81
CA TYR A 27 -2.11 2.60 8.02
C TYR A 27 -3.43 2.93 7.31
N LEU A 28 -3.62 4.18 6.88
CA LEU A 28 -4.78 4.62 6.09
C LEU A 28 -4.77 4.06 4.67
N ASP A 29 -3.61 3.70 4.13
CA ASP A 29 -3.48 3.13 2.78
C ASP A 29 -4.36 1.89 2.63
N ILE A 30 -4.44 1.08 3.70
CA ILE A 30 -5.31 -0.10 3.76
C ILE A 30 -6.78 0.29 3.54
N LEU A 31 -7.24 1.34 4.22
CA LEU A 31 -8.63 1.82 4.08
C LEU A 31 -8.87 2.42 2.70
N CYS A 32 -7.89 3.14 2.14
CA CYS A 32 -7.99 3.73 0.81
C CYS A 32 -8.12 2.65 -0.26
N TYR A 33 -7.23 1.65 -0.28
CA TYR A 33 -7.32 0.54 -1.24
C TYR A 33 -8.59 -0.29 -1.06
N SER A 34 -8.98 -0.62 0.18
CA SER A 34 -10.22 -1.36 0.49
C SER A 34 -11.49 -0.62 0.03
N SER A 35 -11.45 0.71 -0.05
CA SER A 35 -12.59 1.51 -0.52
C SER A 35 -12.80 1.45 -2.03
N ILE A 36 -11.76 1.08 -2.79
CA ILE A 36 -11.81 0.98 -4.24
C ILE A 36 -12.34 -0.38 -4.67
N ALA A 37 -11.83 -1.45 -4.07
CA ALA A 37 -12.24 -2.83 -4.38
C ALA A 37 -11.93 -3.78 -3.22
N PRO A 38 -12.66 -4.90 -3.08
CA PRO A 38 -12.31 -5.94 -2.12
C PRO A 38 -10.90 -6.46 -2.38
N CYS A 39 -10.06 -6.41 -1.36
CA CYS A 39 -8.67 -6.88 -1.41
C CYS A 39 -8.19 -7.25 0.00
N ILE A 40 -7.16 -8.08 0.07
CA ILE A 40 -6.47 -8.42 1.32
C ILE A 40 -5.06 -7.82 1.31
N PHE A 41 -4.47 -7.73 2.49
CA PHE A 41 -3.16 -7.09 2.69
C PHE A 41 -2.17 -8.04 3.35
N VAL A 42 -0.88 -7.77 3.12
CA VAL A 42 0.20 -8.37 3.91
C VAL A 42 0.71 -7.32 4.89
N SER A 43 0.62 -7.60 6.18
CA SER A 43 0.93 -6.65 7.25
C SER A 43 1.81 -7.26 8.33
N LYS A 44 2.49 -6.42 9.11
CA LYS A 44 3.28 -6.87 10.27
C LYS A 44 2.35 -7.43 11.35
N SER A 45 2.81 -8.49 12.04
CA SER A 45 2.04 -9.14 13.12
C SER A 45 1.67 -8.20 14.27
N GLU A 46 2.46 -7.16 14.53
CA GLU A 46 2.19 -6.15 15.56
C GLU A 46 0.90 -5.38 15.33
N VAL A 47 0.52 -5.16 14.05
CA VAL A 47 -0.72 -4.45 13.68
C VAL A 47 -1.96 -5.18 14.19
N ARG A 48 -1.91 -6.51 14.34
CA ARG A 48 -3.00 -7.32 14.89
C ARG A 48 -3.43 -6.87 16.28
N ARG A 49 -2.51 -6.26 17.05
CA ARG A 49 -2.76 -5.80 18.43
C ARG A 49 -3.27 -4.35 18.50
N TRP A 50 -3.35 -3.64 17.38
CA TRP A 50 -3.82 -2.27 17.38
C TRP A 50 -5.32 -2.20 17.68
N PRO A 51 -5.76 -1.28 18.56
CA PRO A 51 -7.17 -1.09 18.85
C PRO A 51 -7.95 -0.78 17.57
N VAL A 52 -9.12 -1.39 17.40
CA VAL A 52 -10.00 -1.23 16.22
C VAL A 52 -9.36 -1.72 14.92
N PHE A 53 -8.23 -1.15 14.49
CA PHE A 53 -7.55 -1.48 13.23
C PHE A 53 -7.10 -2.93 13.14
N GLY A 54 -6.61 -3.52 14.25
CA GLY A 54 -6.23 -4.94 14.26
C GLY A 54 -7.40 -5.87 14.02
N ARG A 55 -8.58 -5.55 14.56
CA ARG A 55 -9.82 -6.31 14.30
C ARG A 55 -10.30 -6.13 12.86
N LEU A 56 -10.32 -4.90 12.35
CA LEU A 56 -10.69 -4.61 10.96
C LEU A 56 -9.79 -5.35 9.99
N ALA A 57 -8.46 -5.27 10.18
CA ALA A 57 -7.48 -5.96 9.35
C ALA A 57 -7.66 -7.48 9.40
N THR A 58 -7.88 -8.06 10.59
CA THR A 58 -8.09 -9.50 10.75
C THR A 58 -9.37 -9.97 10.06
N ASN A 59 -10.48 -9.24 10.23
CA ASN A 59 -11.76 -9.56 9.58
C ASN A 59 -11.70 -9.35 8.06
N GLY A 60 -10.82 -8.45 7.60
CA GLY A 60 -10.55 -8.22 6.18
C GLY A 60 -9.60 -9.23 5.52
N GLY A 61 -9.24 -10.34 6.22
CA GLY A 61 -8.41 -11.40 5.65
C GLY A 61 -6.91 -11.04 5.55
N THR A 62 -6.43 -10.07 6.34
CA THR A 62 -5.01 -9.67 6.31
C THR A 62 -4.09 -10.84 6.66
N ILE A 63 -3.11 -11.08 5.81
CA ILE A 63 -2.01 -12.02 6.04
C ILE A 63 -0.97 -11.34 6.93
N TYR A 64 -0.73 -11.88 8.11
CA TYR A 64 0.22 -11.30 9.05
C TYR A 64 1.60 -11.96 8.93
N VAL A 65 2.66 -11.16 8.94
CA VAL A 65 4.05 -11.62 8.86
C VAL A 65 4.84 -11.26 10.13
N ASP A 66 5.49 -12.26 10.72
CA ASP A 66 6.56 -12.06 11.70
C ASP A 66 7.90 -12.08 10.98
N ARG A 67 8.49 -10.90 10.77
CA ARG A 67 9.75 -10.74 10.04
C ARG A 67 10.97 -11.32 10.76
N LYS A 68 10.85 -11.66 12.04
CA LYS A 68 11.92 -12.27 12.84
C LYS A 68 11.99 -13.78 12.62
N SER A 69 10.94 -14.39 12.06
CA SER A 69 10.84 -15.82 11.84
C SER A 69 11.02 -16.18 10.35
N LYS A 70 12.03 -16.98 10.03
CA LYS A 70 12.23 -17.52 8.67
C LYS A 70 11.12 -18.50 8.27
N THR A 71 10.57 -19.24 9.22
CA THR A 71 9.47 -20.19 8.98
C THR A 71 8.17 -19.45 8.66
N ASP A 72 7.99 -18.26 9.21
CA ASP A 72 6.80 -17.42 8.96
C ASP A 72 6.80 -16.88 7.52
N ALA A 73 7.97 -16.59 6.95
CA ALA A 73 8.07 -16.14 5.56
C ALA A 73 7.51 -17.19 4.57
N HIS A 74 7.74 -18.49 4.84
CA HIS A 74 7.21 -19.58 4.01
C HIS A 74 5.68 -19.68 4.13
N ARG A 75 5.14 -19.61 5.35
CA ARG A 75 3.69 -19.58 5.60
C ARG A 75 3.02 -18.42 4.88
N VAL A 76 3.58 -17.22 5.00
CA VAL A 76 3.05 -16.01 4.33
C VAL A 76 3.06 -16.17 2.81
N ALA A 77 4.14 -16.75 2.25
CA ALA A 77 4.23 -17.01 0.82
C ALA A 77 3.13 -17.98 0.37
N GLN A 78 2.87 -19.03 1.14
CA GLN A 78 1.81 -19.99 0.86
C GLN A 78 0.42 -19.35 0.96
N GLU A 79 0.12 -18.62 2.03
CA GLU A 79 -1.17 -17.92 2.18
C GLU A 79 -1.40 -16.90 1.06
N MET A 80 -0.35 -16.20 0.60
CA MET A 80 -0.44 -15.30 -0.56
C MET A 80 -0.76 -16.08 -1.84
N ALA A 81 -0.08 -17.20 -2.10
CA ALA A 81 -0.33 -18.02 -3.27
C ALA A 81 -1.74 -18.59 -3.29
N GLU A 82 -2.25 -19.07 -2.14
CA GLU A 82 -3.62 -19.55 -1.97
C GLU A 82 -4.66 -18.46 -2.27
N ALA A 83 -4.44 -17.24 -1.74
CA ALA A 83 -5.31 -16.11 -1.98
C ALA A 83 -5.33 -15.71 -3.48
N LEU A 84 -4.16 -15.60 -4.11
CA LEU A 84 -4.02 -15.28 -5.52
C LEU A 84 -4.67 -16.35 -6.41
N THR A 85 -4.46 -17.63 -6.11
CA THR A 85 -5.09 -18.76 -6.83
C THR A 85 -6.62 -18.73 -6.71
N SER A 86 -7.14 -18.24 -5.57
CA SER A 86 -8.57 -18.08 -5.35
C SER A 86 -9.17 -16.84 -6.05
N GLY A 87 -8.39 -16.11 -6.84
CA GLY A 87 -8.83 -14.90 -7.53
C GLY A 87 -8.98 -13.68 -6.61
N VAL A 88 -8.39 -13.72 -5.43
CA VAL A 88 -8.42 -12.59 -4.49
C VAL A 88 -7.29 -11.62 -4.80
N ARG A 89 -7.61 -10.31 -4.83
CA ARG A 89 -6.58 -9.26 -4.94
C ARG A 89 -5.76 -9.19 -3.66
N VAL A 90 -4.46 -9.26 -3.80
CA VAL A 90 -3.53 -9.06 -2.69
C VAL A 90 -2.82 -7.73 -2.88
N VAL A 91 -2.92 -6.82 -1.92
CA VAL A 91 -2.16 -5.56 -1.91
C VAL A 91 -0.95 -5.73 -1.01
N LEU A 92 0.22 -5.51 -1.58
CA LEU A 92 1.51 -5.65 -0.93
C LEU A 92 2.25 -4.31 -0.94
N PHE A 93 2.80 -3.94 0.21
CA PHE A 93 3.72 -2.81 0.35
C PHE A 93 5.15 -3.34 0.48
N PRO A 94 5.86 -3.54 -0.66
CA PRO A 94 7.14 -4.25 -0.64
C PRO A 94 8.30 -3.44 -0.06
N GLU A 95 8.08 -2.16 0.29
CA GLU A 95 9.01 -1.34 1.09
C GLU A 95 9.21 -1.90 2.49
N GLY A 96 8.21 -2.61 2.98
CA GLY A 96 8.24 -3.22 4.28
C GLY A 96 8.17 -2.25 5.46
N THR A 97 8.10 -0.99 5.24
CA THR A 97 7.85 0.07 6.22
C THR A 97 7.11 1.21 5.52
N SER A 98 6.48 2.08 6.28
CA SER A 98 5.91 3.33 5.76
C SER A 98 6.95 4.46 5.77
N SER A 99 6.73 5.47 4.93
CA SER A 99 7.59 6.65 4.75
C SER A 99 6.78 7.94 4.72
N GLY A 100 7.46 9.08 4.68
CA GLY A 100 6.83 10.40 4.53
C GLY A 100 6.35 10.72 3.11
N GLY A 101 6.60 9.84 2.12
CA GLY A 101 6.13 10.00 0.74
C GLY A 101 7.00 10.89 -0.13
N GLU A 102 8.17 11.30 0.33
CA GLU A 102 9.12 12.04 -0.52
C GLU A 102 9.60 11.18 -1.69
N ASP A 103 9.99 9.94 -1.40
CA ASP A 103 10.45 8.96 -2.37
C ASP A 103 9.84 7.58 -2.14
N VAL A 104 9.85 6.75 -3.18
CA VAL A 104 9.52 5.32 -3.09
C VAL A 104 10.75 4.57 -2.59
N LEU A 105 10.63 3.91 -1.45
CA LEU A 105 11.72 3.16 -0.85
C LEU A 105 12.09 1.91 -1.67
N ARG A 106 13.16 1.22 -1.23
CA ARG A 106 13.60 -0.02 -1.86
C ARG A 106 12.57 -1.12 -1.65
N PHE A 107 12.26 -1.88 -2.69
CA PHE A 107 11.41 -3.06 -2.63
C PHE A 107 12.19 -4.32 -2.21
N HIS A 108 11.62 -5.10 -1.31
CA HIS A 108 12.17 -6.36 -0.83
C HIS A 108 11.83 -7.50 -1.80
N ALA A 109 12.79 -7.91 -2.62
CA ALA A 109 12.61 -8.93 -3.65
C ALA A 109 12.00 -10.27 -3.17
N PRO A 110 12.28 -10.81 -1.97
CA PRO A 110 11.65 -12.05 -1.50
C PRO A 110 10.13 -12.01 -1.43
N LEU A 111 9.52 -10.83 -1.29
CA LEU A 111 8.07 -10.68 -1.21
C LEU A 111 7.35 -10.93 -2.55
N PHE A 112 8.07 -10.94 -3.66
CA PHE A 112 7.55 -11.19 -5.00
C PHE A 112 7.55 -12.68 -5.36
N GLU A 113 8.26 -13.51 -4.58
CA GLU A 113 8.46 -14.93 -4.88
C GLU A 113 7.16 -15.69 -5.16
N PRO A 114 6.10 -15.59 -4.31
CA PRO A 114 4.88 -16.36 -4.53
C PRO A 114 4.21 -16.01 -5.86
N ALA A 115 4.12 -14.73 -6.21
CA ALA A 115 3.49 -14.30 -7.44
C ALA A 115 4.32 -14.63 -8.69
N VAL A 116 5.65 -14.57 -8.58
CA VAL A 116 6.56 -14.89 -9.69
C VAL A 116 6.60 -16.39 -9.97
N GLN A 117 6.65 -17.22 -8.92
CA GLN A 117 6.69 -18.69 -9.08
C GLN A 117 5.41 -19.25 -9.73
N GLU A 118 4.28 -18.71 -9.32
CA GLU A 118 2.96 -19.14 -9.83
C GLU A 118 2.53 -18.38 -11.10
N GLY A 119 3.34 -17.43 -11.58
CA GLY A 119 3.07 -16.67 -12.80
C GLY A 119 1.91 -15.69 -12.72
N PHE A 120 1.52 -15.25 -11.53
CA PHE A 120 0.45 -14.28 -11.36
C PHE A 120 0.80 -12.91 -11.92
N ALA A 121 -0.22 -12.21 -12.40
CA ALA A 121 -0.09 -10.80 -12.78
C ALA A 121 0.27 -9.92 -11.57
N ILE A 122 1.20 -8.98 -11.77
CA ILE A 122 1.60 -8.02 -10.76
C ILE A 122 1.36 -6.60 -11.29
N THR A 123 0.53 -5.84 -10.60
CA THR A 123 0.12 -4.49 -10.99
C THR A 123 0.80 -3.46 -10.10
N PRO A 124 1.61 -2.53 -10.67
CA PRO A 124 2.17 -1.43 -9.92
C PRO A 124 1.08 -0.39 -9.62
N ALA A 125 1.13 0.18 -8.43
CA ALA A 125 0.29 1.31 -8.04
C ALA A 125 1.11 2.29 -7.19
N ALA A 126 0.73 3.56 -7.18
CA ALA A 126 1.32 4.55 -6.30
C ALA A 126 0.22 5.29 -5.53
N LEU A 127 0.52 5.67 -4.30
CA LEU A 127 -0.37 6.44 -3.45
C LEU A 127 0.36 7.68 -2.92
N LEU A 128 -0.33 8.83 -2.96
CA LEU A 128 0.08 10.06 -2.29
C LEU A 128 -1.11 10.70 -1.59
N TYR A 129 -0.82 11.38 -0.49
CA TYR A 129 -1.80 12.21 0.21
C TYR A 129 -1.62 13.68 -0.14
N GLU A 130 -2.74 14.37 -0.30
CA GLU A 130 -2.85 15.81 -0.45
C GLU A 130 -3.79 16.34 0.62
N MET A 131 -3.52 17.52 1.16
CA MET A 131 -4.40 18.20 2.08
C MET A 131 -4.32 19.71 1.88
N LYS A 132 -5.44 20.40 2.15
CA LYS A 132 -5.53 21.85 1.96
C LYS A 132 -4.66 22.63 2.95
N HIS A 133 -4.60 22.17 4.18
CA HIS A 133 -3.87 22.83 5.27
C HIS A 133 -3.06 21.81 6.07
N GLY A 134 -1.76 22.01 6.17
CA GLY A 134 -0.84 21.15 6.90
C GLY A 134 0.21 20.50 5.98
N ASP A 135 0.90 19.52 6.52
CA ASP A 135 1.94 18.75 5.83
C ASP A 135 1.53 17.27 5.80
N PRO A 136 1.21 16.70 4.63
CA PRO A 136 0.84 15.28 4.53
C PRO A 136 1.85 14.34 5.18
N ALA A 137 3.16 14.63 5.07
CA ALA A 137 4.22 13.79 5.64
C ALA A 137 4.19 13.75 7.17
N GLN A 138 3.74 14.83 7.82
CA GLN A 138 3.69 14.95 9.27
C GLN A 138 2.30 14.70 9.86
N ASP A 139 1.25 14.90 9.06
CA ASP A 139 -0.13 14.90 9.55
C ASP A 139 -0.91 13.63 9.17
N ILE A 140 -0.53 12.96 8.07
CA ILE A 140 -1.25 11.82 7.50
C ILE A 140 -0.36 10.58 7.38
N CYS A 141 0.88 10.75 6.91
CA CYS A 141 1.83 9.64 6.83
C CYS A 141 2.21 9.19 8.24
N TYR A 142 2.33 7.87 8.42
CA TYR A 142 2.69 7.27 9.72
C TYR A 142 4.01 6.53 9.57
N TRP A 143 5.11 7.12 10.01
CA TRP A 143 6.47 6.62 9.79
C TRP A 143 7.44 7.01 10.89
N GLY A 144 8.65 6.45 10.83
CA GLY A 144 9.70 6.72 11.82
C GLY A 144 9.29 6.28 13.23
N ASP A 145 9.51 7.16 14.19
CA ASP A 145 9.25 6.94 15.62
C ASP A 145 7.85 7.41 16.06
N MET A 146 6.95 7.67 15.11
CA MET A 146 5.59 8.09 15.44
C MET A 146 4.86 7.02 16.23
N THR A 147 4.14 7.42 17.28
CA THR A 147 3.28 6.51 18.04
C THR A 147 1.85 6.56 17.53
N PHE A 148 1.20 5.39 17.42
CA PHE A 148 -0.13 5.27 16.83
C PHE A 148 -1.16 6.17 17.52
N GLY A 149 -1.22 6.18 18.86
CA GLY A 149 -2.25 6.91 19.60
C GLY A 149 -2.19 8.42 19.37
N THR A 150 -1.00 9.02 19.47
CA THR A 150 -0.78 10.45 19.26
C THR A 150 -1.02 10.85 17.82
N HIS A 151 -0.55 10.04 16.85
CA HIS A 151 -0.77 10.29 15.45
C HIS A 151 -2.25 10.20 15.07
N PHE A 152 -2.96 9.18 15.57
CA PHE A 152 -4.38 9.02 15.29
C PHE A 152 -5.24 10.16 15.85
N LEU A 153 -4.96 10.62 17.09
CA LEU A 153 -5.64 11.78 17.66
C LEU A 153 -5.38 13.06 16.84
N LYS A 154 -4.14 13.26 16.39
CA LYS A 154 -3.78 14.37 15.50
C LYS A 154 -4.54 14.28 14.18
N LEU A 155 -4.62 13.10 13.58
CA LEU A 155 -5.35 12.87 12.32
C LEU A 155 -6.84 13.21 12.45
N LEU A 156 -7.48 12.90 13.58
CA LEU A 156 -8.89 13.23 13.82
C LEU A 156 -9.18 14.74 13.80
N SER A 157 -8.18 15.58 14.03
CA SER A 157 -8.29 17.04 13.95
C SER A 157 -8.08 17.60 12.54
N LYS A 158 -7.74 16.73 11.58
CA LYS A 158 -7.49 17.10 10.18
C LYS A 158 -8.70 16.82 9.33
N GLY A 159 -8.78 17.50 8.20
CA GLY A 159 -9.86 17.31 7.21
C GLY A 159 -9.41 17.70 5.82
N ASN A 160 -10.31 17.55 4.84
CA ASN A 160 -10.06 17.84 3.44
C ASN A 160 -8.83 17.08 2.90
N ILE A 161 -8.74 15.80 3.23
CA ILE A 161 -7.65 14.92 2.81
C ILE A 161 -8.07 14.26 1.49
N ILE A 162 -7.16 14.24 0.53
CA ILE A 162 -7.32 13.50 -0.72
C ILE A 162 -6.22 12.44 -0.79
N ALA A 163 -6.63 11.17 -0.85
CA ALA A 163 -5.74 10.06 -1.17
C ALA A 163 -5.77 9.86 -2.69
N ARG A 164 -4.70 10.19 -3.38
CA ARG A 164 -4.55 9.99 -4.82
C ARG A 164 -3.87 8.66 -5.06
N ILE A 165 -4.50 7.81 -5.86
CA ILE A 165 -3.98 6.49 -6.22
C ILE A 165 -3.91 6.40 -7.73
N ALA A 166 -2.70 6.11 -8.25
CA ALA A 166 -2.47 5.80 -9.65
C ALA A 166 -2.20 4.29 -9.80
N ILE A 167 -2.92 3.63 -10.69
CA ILE A 167 -2.82 2.20 -10.97
C ILE A 167 -2.26 2.03 -12.38
N GLY A 168 -1.14 1.35 -12.48
CA GLY A 168 -0.45 1.09 -13.75
C GLY A 168 -0.93 -0.18 -14.45
N ASN A 169 -0.23 -0.53 -15.52
CA ASN A 169 -0.52 -1.74 -16.29
C ASN A 169 0.05 -2.98 -15.59
N SER A 170 -0.73 -4.05 -15.55
CA SER A 170 -0.29 -5.33 -14.99
C SER A 170 0.85 -5.92 -15.82
N ARG A 171 1.85 -6.47 -15.14
CA ARG A 171 2.94 -7.24 -15.73
C ARG A 171 2.70 -8.72 -15.52
N VAL A 172 2.87 -9.50 -16.58
CA VAL A 172 2.79 -10.97 -16.57
C VAL A 172 4.12 -11.56 -17.06
N GLY A 173 4.32 -12.86 -16.82
CA GLY A 173 5.51 -13.57 -17.30
C GLY A 173 6.82 -13.16 -16.62
N LEU A 174 6.75 -12.62 -15.41
CA LEU A 174 7.93 -12.34 -14.59
C LEU A 174 8.49 -13.66 -14.06
N SER A 175 9.78 -13.93 -14.28
CA SER A 175 10.43 -15.21 -13.95
C SER A 175 11.50 -15.08 -12.86
N ASP A 176 11.93 -13.87 -12.54
CA ASP A 176 12.93 -13.60 -11.51
C ASP A 176 12.44 -12.53 -10.53
N ARG A 177 12.42 -12.86 -9.23
CA ARG A 177 11.93 -11.96 -8.18
C ARG A 177 12.74 -10.69 -7.99
N LYS A 178 14.07 -10.72 -8.29
CA LYS A 178 14.92 -9.53 -8.15
C LYS A 178 14.64 -8.56 -9.30
N GLN A 179 14.55 -9.11 -10.52
CA GLN A 179 14.19 -8.31 -11.70
C GLN A 179 12.76 -7.77 -11.59
N ALA A 180 11.81 -8.59 -11.11
CA ALA A 180 10.43 -8.17 -10.83
C ALA A 180 10.40 -6.99 -9.84
N SER A 181 11.11 -7.12 -8.71
CA SER A 181 11.22 -6.07 -7.69
C SER A 181 11.78 -4.75 -8.24
N MET A 182 12.83 -4.82 -9.07
CA MET A 182 13.45 -3.64 -9.67
C MET A 182 12.53 -2.97 -10.69
N ASN A 183 11.94 -3.74 -11.60
CA ASN A 183 11.07 -3.23 -12.65
C ASN A 183 9.79 -2.62 -12.06
N LEU A 184 9.14 -3.33 -11.14
CA LEU A 184 7.91 -2.86 -10.50
C LEU A 184 8.16 -1.63 -9.62
N ARG A 185 9.31 -1.56 -8.92
CA ARG A 185 9.68 -0.34 -8.21
C ARG A 185 9.83 0.84 -9.17
N LYS A 186 10.47 0.64 -10.33
CA LYS A 186 10.59 1.69 -11.35
C LYS A 186 9.22 2.18 -11.80
N ASP A 187 8.29 1.27 -12.10
CA ASP A 187 6.92 1.63 -12.48
C ASP A 187 6.21 2.43 -11.37
N VAL A 188 6.35 2.01 -10.11
CA VAL A 188 5.76 2.73 -8.96
C VAL A 188 6.40 4.12 -8.80
N VAL A 189 7.71 4.28 -9.00
CA VAL A 189 8.40 5.59 -8.99
C VAL A 189 7.85 6.50 -10.09
N GLU A 190 7.61 5.99 -11.29
CA GLU A 190 7.04 6.76 -12.39
C GLU A 190 5.60 7.22 -12.06
N LEU A 191 4.75 6.32 -11.56
CA LEU A 191 3.39 6.66 -11.13
C LEU A 191 3.38 7.69 -9.98
N HIS A 192 4.26 7.51 -9.01
CA HIS A 192 4.43 8.44 -7.89
C HIS A 192 4.87 9.82 -8.36
N GLY A 193 5.81 9.90 -9.33
CA GLY A 193 6.24 11.14 -9.94
C GLY A 193 5.10 11.88 -10.64
N HIS A 194 4.27 11.17 -11.41
CA HIS A 194 3.09 11.76 -12.06
C HIS A 194 2.09 12.32 -11.03
N LEU A 195 1.81 11.61 -9.94
CA LEU A 195 0.95 12.12 -8.88
C LEU A 195 1.51 13.39 -8.22
N LYS A 196 2.84 13.46 -8.00
CA LYS A 196 3.50 14.67 -7.48
C LYS A 196 3.34 15.87 -8.40
N GLU A 197 3.54 15.67 -9.70
CA GLU A 197 3.38 16.73 -10.70
C GLU A 197 1.94 17.25 -10.75
N GLU A 198 0.96 16.38 -10.69
CA GLU A 198 -0.45 16.75 -10.66
C GLU A 198 -0.81 17.58 -9.42
N ILE A 199 -0.38 17.14 -8.23
CA ILE A 199 -0.61 17.87 -6.98
C ILE A 199 0.03 19.26 -7.07
N ALA A 200 1.27 19.35 -7.57
CA ALA A 200 1.96 20.61 -7.73
C ALA A 200 1.30 21.54 -8.77
N CYS A 201 0.68 20.98 -9.81
CA CYS A 201 -0.07 21.76 -10.81
C CYS A 201 -1.43 22.23 -10.28
N ALA A 202 -2.11 21.42 -9.45
CA ALA A 202 -3.37 21.80 -8.83
C ALA A 202 -3.20 22.97 -7.84
N GLY A 203 -2.17 22.90 -6.99
CA GLY A 203 -1.89 23.96 -6.01
C GLY A 203 -1.44 25.32 -6.60
N ARG A 204 -1.10 25.36 -7.90
CA ARG A 204 -0.77 26.64 -8.61
C ARG A 204 -1.99 27.32 -9.22
N ARG A 205 -3.16 26.70 -9.19
CA ARG A 205 -4.41 27.23 -9.79
C ARG A 205 -5.37 27.81 -8.76
N GLU A 206 -5.10 27.64 -7.48
CA GLU A 206 -5.82 28.26 -6.34
C GLU A 206 -5.07 29.52 -5.84
#